data_141014189287d441c262a4391694f308
#
_entry.id   141014189287d441c262a4391694f308
#
_cell.length_a   1.000
_cell.length_b   1.000
_cell.length_c   1.000
_cell.angle_alpha   90.00
_cell.angle_beta   90.00
_cell.angle_gamma   90.00
#
_symmetry.space_group_name_H-M   'P 1'
#
loop_
_entity.id
_entity.type
_entity.pdbx_description
1 polymer ?
#
loop_
_entity_poly.entity_id
_entity_poly.type
_entity_poly.pdbx_seq_one_letter_code
_entity_poly.pdbx_strand_id
1 'polypeptide(L)'
;DCIKGQYSKPIIGTEKSVKGFTSEEIKKYYKERYTKDNIVIVVSGNFNEDEIISKVDEYFDKLGDKKVNRREEIDFSFVVGERKEVKEINQVNICISFEGEKYSSKTKIYNDISSSIIGGSMSSRLFQEIREKNGLAYSVYTYNQYYQEGGIVSTYIGTNIENYEKAIKLTLDEFEKLRKNGITEVELQKAKNKYLCNLRYIRYDLENIKEIRIDSKFYTYDDFFIGLSTFSTELPSYIVEIIDTLNKTKLEDINEFLKTRYTEKNITILGNIEGGKNV
;
A
#
# COMPACT_ATOMS: atom_id res chain seq x y z
N ASP A 1 -14.80 -0.67 -0.97
CA ASP A 1 -15.96 -0.74 -0.07
C ASP A 1 -15.63 -0.46 1.41
N CYS A 2 -14.37 -0.60 1.82
CA CYS A 2 -13.95 -0.36 3.21
C CYS A 2 -13.60 1.12 3.53
N ILE A 3 -13.71 2.03 2.57
CA ILE A 3 -13.41 3.45 2.74
C ILE A 3 -14.55 4.27 2.17
N LYS A 4 -14.90 5.39 2.82
CA LYS A 4 -15.80 6.44 2.30
C LYS A 4 -15.02 7.62 1.74
N GLY A 5 -15.74 8.51 1.04
CA GLY A 5 -15.20 9.76 0.52
C GLY A 5 -14.51 9.60 -0.83
N GLN A 6 -13.53 10.42 -1.10
CA GLN A 6 -12.85 10.44 -2.41
C GLN A 6 -12.03 9.17 -2.66
N TYR A 7 -11.50 8.55 -1.61
CA TYR A 7 -10.75 7.30 -1.70
C TYR A 7 -11.60 6.08 -2.09
N SER A 8 -12.94 6.16 -1.98
CA SER A 8 -13.84 5.08 -2.41
C SER A 8 -14.08 5.06 -3.92
N LYS A 9 -13.70 6.11 -4.62
CA LYS A 9 -13.89 6.20 -6.08
C LYS A 9 -12.90 5.29 -6.80
N PRO A 10 -13.35 4.49 -7.79
CA PRO A 10 -12.43 3.67 -8.57
C PRO A 10 -11.48 4.55 -9.38
N ILE A 11 -10.18 4.25 -9.30
CA ILE A 11 -9.12 5.00 -10.01
C ILE A 11 -9.36 4.99 -11.52
N ILE A 12 -9.84 3.88 -12.07
CA ILE A 12 -10.17 3.75 -13.50
C ILE A 12 -11.48 4.44 -13.90
N GLY A 13 -12.16 5.05 -12.94
CA GLY A 13 -13.48 5.66 -13.16
C GLY A 13 -14.61 4.62 -13.32
N THR A 14 -15.77 5.13 -13.70
CA THR A 14 -16.97 4.33 -14.05
C THR A 14 -17.26 4.49 -15.55
N GLU A 15 -18.01 3.56 -16.14
CA GLU A 15 -18.46 3.68 -17.54
C GLU A 15 -19.11 5.05 -17.82
N LYS A 16 -19.96 5.52 -16.90
CA LYS A 16 -20.61 6.83 -17.00
C LYS A 16 -19.60 7.97 -16.97
N SER A 17 -18.61 7.94 -16.06
CA SER A 17 -17.62 9.03 -15.97
C SER A 17 -16.70 9.05 -17.18
N VAL A 18 -16.26 7.88 -17.65
CA VAL A 18 -15.35 7.78 -18.81
C VAL A 18 -16.05 8.22 -20.09
N LYS A 19 -17.31 7.81 -20.31
CA LYS A 19 -18.11 8.25 -21.46
C LYS A 19 -18.49 9.75 -21.40
N GLY A 20 -18.48 10.34 -20.21
CA GLY A 20 -18.83 11.76 -20.00
C GLY A 20 -17.70 12.74 -20.25
N PHE A 21 -16.43 12.28 -20.35
CA PHE A 21 -15.32 13.19 -20.57
C PHE A 21 -15.33 13.80 -21.98
N THR A 22 -15.17 15.12 -22.03
CA THR A 22 -14.97 15.86 -23.27
C THR A 22 -13.50 16.16 -23.50
N SER A 23 -13.13 16.40 -24.77
CA SER A 23 -11.76 16.80 -25.14
C SER A 23 -11.35 18.11 -24.47
N GLU A 24 -12.29 19.04 -24.31
CA GLU A 24 -12.08 20.35 -23.68
C GLU A 24 -11.75 20.19 -22.19
N GLU A 25 -12.49 19.34 -21.47
CA GLU A 25 -12.25 19.07 -20.03
C GLU A 25 -10.90 18.43 -19.82
N ILE A 26 -10.53 17.44 -20.64
CA ILE A 26 -9.22 16.78 -20.56
C ILE A 26 -8.09 17.76 -20.85
N LYS A 27 -8.23 18.62 -21.89
CA LYS A 27 -7.23 19.64 -22.21
C LYS A 27 -7.09 20.68 -21.09
N LYS A 28 -8.22 21.08 -20.47
CA LYS A 28 -8.20 21.98 -19.32
C LYS A 28 -7.45 21.36 -18.15
N TYR A 29 -7.80 20.13 -17.77
CA TYR A 29 -7.14 19.39 -16.70
C TYR A 29 -5.64 19.24 -16.98
N TYR A 30 -5.25 18.88 -18.21
CA TYR A 30 -3.85 18.77 -18.60
C TYR A 30 -3.10 20.09 -18.40
N LYS A 31 -3.61 21.21 -18.91
CA LYS A 31 -3.00 22.54 -18.76
C LYS A 31 -2.89 23.00 -17.31
N GLU A 32 -3.81 22.59 -16.45
CA GLU A 32 -3.83 22.96 -15.03
C GLU A 32 -2.91 22.10 -14.17
N ARG A 33 -2.66 20.85 -14.55
CA ARG A 33 -1.96 19.88 -13.71
C ARG A 33 -0.57 19.51 -14.21
N TYR A 34 -0.36 19.53 -15.53
CA TYR A 34 0.93 19.21 -16.14
C TYR A 34 1.75 20.49 -16.28
N THR A 35 2.41 20.88 -15.21
CA THR A 35 3.26 22.07 -15.13
C THR A 35 4.63 21.68 -14.63
N LYS A 36 5.67 22.48 -14.89
CA LYS A 36 7.05 22.23 -14.45
C LYS A 36 7.16 22.00 -12.93
N ASP A 37 6.34 22.72 -12.14
CA ASP A 37 6.29 22.61 -10.67
C ASP A 37 5.63 21.32 -10.16
N ASN A 38 4.91 20.60 -11.01
CA ASN A 38 4.13 19.42 -10.63
C ASN A 38 4.58 18.11 -11.30
N ILE A 39 5.70 18.14 -12.02
CA ILE A 39 6.25 16.97 -12.72
C ILE A 39 7.64 16.66 -12.18
N VAL A 40 7.87 15.39 -11.90
CA VAL A 40 9.20 14.84 -11.59
C VAL A 40 9.49 13.78 -12.65
N ILE A 41 10.65 13.91 -13.31
CA ILE A 41 11.10 12.98 -14.34
C ILE A 41 12.26 12.18 -13.76
N VAL A 42 12.16 10.88 -13.86
CA VAL A 42 13.17 9.96 -13.38
C VAL A 42 13.57 9.01 -14.50
N VAL A 43 14.86 8.89 -14.70
CA VAL A 43 15.43 7.98 -15.70
C VAL A 43 16.42 7.06 -15.02
N SER A 44 16.23 5.75 -15.16
CA SER A 44 17.11 4.72 -14.61
C SER A 44 17.54 3.76 -15.70
N GLY A 45 18.82 3.40 -15.73
CA GLY A 45 19.38 2.45 -16.69
C GLY A 45 20.72 2.91 -17.27
N ASN A 46 21.13 2.30 -18.39
CA ASN A 46 22.32 2.70 -19.12
C ASN A 46 21.92 3.71 -20.21
N PHE A 47 22.24 4.99 -20.02
CA PHE A 47 21.91 6.08 -20.93
C PHE A 47 23.00 7.16 -20.96
N ASN A 48 22.95 8.01 -21.98
CA ASN A 48 23.74 9.22 -22.06
C ASN A 48 22.98 10.36 -21.39
N GLU A 49 23.57 10.97 -20.37
CA GLU A 49 22.93 12.00 -19.54
C GLU A 49 22.60 13.25 -20.37
N ASP A 50 23.56 13.75 -21.19
CA ASP A 50 23.38 14.95 -22.02
C ASP A 50 22.21 14.76 -23.03
N GLU A 51 22.11 13.56 -23.61
CA GLU A 51 21.02 13.24 -24.53
C GLU A 51 19.66 13.26 -23.83
N ILE A 52 19.56 12.70 -22.62
CA ILE A 52 18.32 12.71 -21.84
C ILE A 52 17.93 14.13 -21.43
N ILE A 53 18.88 14.91 -20.92
CA ILE A 53 18.64 16.31 -20.54
C ILE A 53 18.13 17.10 -21.74
N SER A 54 18.80 16.98 -22.88
CA SER A 54 18.37 17.67 -24.11
C SER A 54 16.97 17.30 -24.53
N LYS A 55 16.57 16.02 -24.44
CA LYS A 55 15.22 15.56 -24.75
C LYS A 55 14.20 16.07 -23.72
N VAL A 56 14.54 16.06 -22.44
CA VAL A 56 13.67 16.60 -21.40
C VAL A 56 13.42 18.09 -21.64
N ASP A 57 14.43 18.87 -21.90
CA ASP A 57 14.31 20.30 -22.21
C ASP A 57 13.44 20.52 -23.47
N GLU A 58 13.68 19.75 -24.53
CA GLU A 58 12.90 19.85 -25.78
C GLU A 58 11.38 19.61 -25.56
N TYR A 59 11.05 18.56 -24.81
CA TYR A 59 9.64 18.14 -24.65
C TYR A 59 8.90 18.88 -23.54
N PHE A 60 9.60 19.23 -22.45
CA PHE A 60 8.98 19.79 -21.25
C PHE A 60 9.16 21.29 -21.09
N ASP A 61 10.02 21.96 -21.89
CA ASP A 61 10.19 23.42 -21.81
C ASP A 61 8.91 24.21 -22.13
N LYS A 62 8.01 23.62 -22.92
CA LYS A 62 6.70 24.20 -23.28
C LYS A 62 5.63 24.09 -22.21
N LEU A 63 5.91 23.38 -21.11
CA LEU A 63 4.96 23.29 -19.98
C LEU A 63 4.88 24.62 -19.23
N GLY A 64 3.69 24.92 -18.75
CA GLY A 64 3.46 26.13 -17.96
C GLY A 64 4.21 26.12 -16.61
N ASP A 65 4.63 27.32 -16.18
CA ASP A 65 5.30 27.53 -14.88
C ASP A 65 4.32 27.79 -13.72
N LYS A 66 3.02 27.61 -13.95
CA LYS A 66 1.99 27.90 -12.96
C LYS A 66 2.11 26.90 -11.79
N LYS A 67 2.25 27.44 -10.55
CA LYS A 67 2.14 26.61 -9.36
C LYS A 67 0.77 25.94 -9.28
N VAL A 68 0.79 24.64 -9.15
CA VAL A 68 -0.42 23.85 -8.93
C VAL A 68 -0.77 23.93 -7.44
N ASN A 69 -2.02 24.30 -7.13
CA ASN A 69 -2.51 24.11 -5.77
C ASN A 69 -2.42 22.62 -5.44
N ARG A 70 -1.53 22.32 -4.53
CA ARG A 70 -1.38 20.95 -4.03
C ARG A 70 -2.66 20.55 -3.33
N ARG A 71 -2.90 19.30 -3.38
CA ARG A 71 -3.96 18.49 -2.83
C ARG A 71 -4.70 19.14 -1.64
N GLU A 72 -6.01 19.26 -1.76
CA GLU A 72 -6.89 19.52 -0.63
C GLU A 72 -6.88 18.33 0.32
N GLU A 73 -7.04 18.59 1.60
CA GLU A 73 -7.21 17.54 2.62
C GLU A 73 -8.45 16.71 2.28
N ILE A 74 -8.30 15.40 2.26
CA ILE A 74 -9.37 14.47 1.85
C ILE A 74 -9.84 13.71 3.08
N ASP A 75 -11.14 13.68 3.31
CA ASP A 75 -11.72 12.87 4.37
C ASP A 75 -11.42 11.38 4.15
N PHE A 76 -10.84 10.76 5.15
CA PHE A 76 -10.67 9.33 5.24
C PHE A 76 -11.55 8.76 6.34
N SER A 77 -12.45 7.88 5.99
CA SER A 77 -13.31 7.19 6.96
C SER A 77 -13.35 5.70 6.64
N PHE A 78 -12.93 4.88 7.59
CA PHE A 78 -13.04 3.43 7.48
C PHE A 78 -14.51 3.03 7.67
N VAL A 79 -14.97 2.06 6.88
CA VAL A 79 -16.35 1.55 6.91
C VAL A 79 -16.37 0.15 7.48
N VAL A 80 -17.05 -0.01 8.59
CA VAL A 80 -17.32 -1.32 9.21
C VAL A 80 -18.50 -1.97 8.54
N GLY A 81 -18.43 -3.26 8.25
CA GLY A 81 -19.56 -4.01 7.69
C GLY A 81 -19.17 -5.26 6.92
N GLU A 82 -20.18 -5.88 6.32
CA GLU A 82 -20.01 -7.02 5.43
C GLU A 82 -20.77 -6.77 4.14
N ARG A 83 -20.11 -7.09 3.01
CA ARG A 83 -20.71 -7.04 1.67
C ARG A 83 -20.47 -8.35 0.94
N LYS A 84 -21.53 -8.87 0.37
CA LYS A 84 -21.49 -10.04 -0.51
C LYS A 84 -21.92 -9.63 -1.91
N GLU A 85 -21.12 -9.96 -2.90
CA GLU A 85 -21.43 -9.76 -4.30
C GLU A 85 -21.45 -11.12 -5.00
N VAL A 86 -22.60 -11.48 -5.57
CA VAL A 86 -22.74 -12.73 -6.30
C VAL A 86 -22.26 -12.54 -7.72
N LYS A 87 -21.28 -13.37 -8.13
CA LYS A 87 -20.76 -13.40 -9.47
C LYS A 87 -20.45 -14.83 -9.89
N GLU A 88 -20.81 -15.20 -11.10
CA GLU A 88 -20.52 -16.53 -11.66
C GLU A 88 -19.02 -16.68 -11.97
N ILE A 89 -18.27 -16.98 -10.93
CA ILE A 89 -16.84 -17.28 -10.98
C ILE A 89 -16.55 -18.50 -10.10
N ASN A 90 -15.57 -19.31 -10.51
CA ASN A 90 -15.25 -20.55 -9.80
C ASN A 90 -14.56 -20.36 -8.45
N GLN A 91 -14.00 -19.19 -8.21
CA GLN A 91 -13.28 -18.89 -6.99
C GLN A 91 -14.04 -17.85 -6.16
N VAL A 92 -14.11 -18.08 -4.85
CA VAL A 92 -14.57 -17.07 -3.90
C VAL A 92 -13.38 -16.22 -3.49
N ASN A 93 -13.51 -14.91 -3.68
CA ASN A 93 -12.51 -13.91 -3.32
C ASN A 93 -13.01 -13.16 -2.10
N ILE A 94 -12.20 -13.16 -1.05
CA ILE A 94 -12.53 -12.53 0.23
C ILE A 94 -11.48 -11.46 0.52
N CYS A 95 -11.93 -10.30 0.94
CA CYS A 95 -11.07 -9.25 1.47
C CYS A 95 -11.55 -8.89 2.87
N ILE A 96 -10.73 -9.14 3.88
CA ILE A 96 -10.99 -8.74 5.26
C ILE A 96 -10.07 -7.55 5.55
N SER A 97 -10.67 -6.39 5.79
CA SER A 97 -9.95 -5.14 5.99
C SER A 97 -10.19 -4.58 7.38
N PHE A 98 -9.15 -3.96 7.92
CA PHE A 98 -9.16 -3.23 9.19
C PHE A 98 -8.61 -1.81 8.95
N GLU A 99 -8.98 -0.88 9.81
CA GLU A 99 -8.33 0.42 9.82
C GLU A 99 -6.85 0.28 10.15
N GLY A 100 -6.02 0.93 9.35
CA GLY A 100 -4.55 0.91 9.47
C GLY A 100 -4.00 2.29 9.81
N GLU A 101 -2.66 2.38 9.81
CA GLU A 101 -1.94 3.62 10.07
C GLU A 101 -1.92 4.52 8.83
N LYS A 102 -1.90 5.82 9.03
CA LYS A 102 -1.62 6.78 7.96
C LYS A 102 -0.13 6.79 7.60
N TYR A 103 0.20 7.27 6.40
CA TYR A 103 1.58 7.29 5.89
C TYR A 103 2.58 7.93 6.83
N SER A 104 2.22 9.07 7.46
CA SER A 104 3.07 9.83 8.38
C SER A 104 3.08 9.33 9.82
N SER A 105 2.41 8.20 10.13
CA SER A 105 2.36 7.67 11.48
C SER A 105 3.70 7.09 11.93
N LYS A 106 4.12 7.43 13.14
CA LYS A 106 5.32 6.85 13.77
C LYS A 106 5.15 5.36 14.06
N THR A 107 3.92 4.89 14.22
CA THR A 107 3.57 3.48 14.46
C THR A 107 3.35 2.68 13.18
N LYS A 108 3.55 3.28 12.00
CA LYS A 108 3.48 2.61 10.70
C LYS A 108 4.33 1.35 10.65
N ILE A 109 5.54 1.40 11.22
CA ILE A 109 6.46 0.26 11.26
C ILE A 109 5.90 -0.92 12.07
N TYR A 110 5.12 -0.67 13.13
CA TYR A 110 4.48 -1.74 13.90
C TYR A 110 3.39 -2.41 13.08
N ASN A 111 2.68 -1.63 12.26
CA ASN A 111 1.70 -2.14 11.32
C ASN A 111 2.35 -3.03 10.24
N ASP A 112 3.50 -2.61 9.70
CA ASP A 112 4.26 -3.38 8.70
C ASP A 112 4.78 -4.70 9.28
N ILE A 113 5.33 -4.67 10.49
CA ILE A 113 5.80 -5.87 11.21
C ILE A 113 4.63 -6.82 11.46
N SER A 114 3.51 -6.31 12.00
CA SER A 114 2.33 -7.11 12.31
C SER A 114 1.73 -7.77 11.07
N SER A 115 1.60 -7.03 9.98
CA SER A 115 1.09 -7.55 8.70
C SER A 115 2.03 -8.59 8.09
N SER A 116 3.34 -8.42 8.24
CA SER A 116 4.32 -9.41 7.80
C SER A 116 4.19 -10.72 8.57
N ILE A 117 3.94 -10.66 9.88
CA ILE A 117 3.77 -11.83 10.73
C ILE A 117 2.45 -12.54 10.45
N ILE A 118 1.36 -11.78 10.31
CA ILE A 118 0.04 -12.37 10.11
C ILE A 118 -0.14 -12.98 8.73
N GLY A 119 0.30 -12.31 7.65
CA GLY A 119 0.03 -12.78 6.29
C GLY A 119 1.08 -12.39 5.23
N GLY A 120 2.28 -11.97 5.63
CA GLY A 120 3.27 -11.41 4.69
C GLY A 120 4.21 -12.44 4.05
N SER A 121 4.13 -13.73 4.35
CA SER A 121 5.04 -14.76 3.83
C SER A 121 4.48 -16.17 3.98
N MET A 122 5.15 -17.16 3.38
CA MET A 122 4.81 -18.57 3.54
C MET A 122 4.95 -19.07 5.00
N SER A 123 5.75 -18.41 5.82
CA SER A 123 5.88 -18.71 7.24
C SER A 123 4.97 -17.88 8.15
N SER A 124 4.09 -17.07 7.58
CA SER A 124 3.13 -16.25 8.32
C SER A 124 2.00 -17.10 8.93
N ARG A 125 1.36 -16.58 9.98
CA ARG A 125 0.33 -17.31 10.71
C ARG A 125 -0.82 -17.76 9.82
N LEU A 126 -1.36 -16.85 8.99
CA LEU A 126 -2.49 -17.17 8.10
C LEU A 126 -2.10 -18.17 7.01
N PHE A 127 -0.91 -18.02 6.41
CA PHE A 127 -0.47 -18.98 5.41
C PHE A 127 -0.37 -20.39 6.01
N GLN A 128 0.22 -20.51 7.18
CA GLN A 128 0.34 -21.78 7.88
C GLN A 128 -1.01 -22.35 8.31
N GLU A 129 -1.89 -21.52 8.87
CA GLU A 129 -3.18 -22.00 9.40
C GLU A 129 -4.19 -22.29 8.28
N ILE A 130 -4.33 -21.39 7.32
CA ILE A 130 -5.38 -21.47 6.28
C ILE A 130 -4.96 -22.43 5.16
N ARG A 131 -3.74 -22.27 4.66
CA ARG A 131 -3.28 -23.00 3.48
C ARG A 131 -2.60 -24.32 3.83
N GLU A 132 -1.57 -24.30 4.67
CA GLU A 132 -0.76 -25.51 4.92
C GLU A 132 -1.48 -26.52 5.80
N LYS A 133 -2.04 -26.10 6.94
CA LYS A 133 -2.67 -27.03 7.89
C LYS A 133 -4.08 -27.45 7.47
N ASN A 134 -4.86 -26.53 6.94
CA ASN A 134 -6.27 -26.77 6.66
C ASN A 134 -6.58 -26.91 5.16
N GLY A 135 -5.71 -26.56 4.23
CA GLY A 135 -5.93 -26.65 2.79
C GLY A 135 -7.12 -25.84 2.28
N LEU A 136 -7.48 -24.73 2.96
CA LEU A 136 -8.72 -24.01 2.68
C LEU A 136 -8.58 -22.98 1.56
N ALA A 137 -7.38 -22.51 1.25
CA ALA A 137 -7.18 -21.44 0.30
C ALA A 137 -5.98 -21.68 -0.62
N TYR A 138 -6.12 -21.27 -1.88
CA TYR A 138 -5.02 -21.24 -2.85
C TYR A 138 -4.09 -20.07 -2.58
N SER A 139 -4.66 -18.95 -2.17
CA SER A 139 -3.92 -17.72 -1.87
C SER A 139 -4.43 -17.11 -0.57
N VAL A 140 -3.50 -16.74 0.31
CA VAL A 140 -3.78 -15.96 1.51
C VAL A 140 -2.59 -15.06 1.76
N TYR A 141 -2.83 -13.74 1.85
CA TYR A 141 -1.81 -12.76 2.16
C TYR A 141 -2.41 -11.49 2.74
N THR A 142 -1.61 -10.81 3.56
CA THR A 142 -1.98 -9.53 4.19
C THR A 142 -1.07 -8.43 3.65
N TYR A 143 -1.63 -7.27 3.36
CA TYR A 143 -0.93 -6.10 2.86
C TYR A 143 -1.48 -4.83 3.48
N ASN A 144 -0.64 -3.79 3.51
CA ASN A 144 -0.99 -2.47 4.00
C ASN A 144 -1.15 -1.50 2.82
N GLN A 145 -2.11 -0.60 2.94
CA GLN A 145 -2.23 0.58 2.08
C GLN A 145 -2.21 1.82 2.96
N TYR A 146 -1.30 2.72 2.65
CA TYR A 146 -1.10 3.96 3.39
C TYR A 146 -1.52 5.16 2.55
N TYR A 147 -2.34 6.00 3.14
CA TYR A 147 -2.75 7.29 2.58
C TYR A 147 -2.25 8.40 3.51
N GLN A 148 -2.34 9.65 3.07
CA GLN A 148 -1.93 10.78 3.92
C GLN A 148 -2.83 10.94 5.13
N GLU A 149 -4.14 10.69 4.96
CA GLU A 149 -5.16 10.90 5.98
C GLU A 149 -5.50 9.65 6.78
N GLY A 150 -5.14 8.46 6.29
CA GLY A 150 -5.45 7.19 6.95
C GLY A 150 -4.74 6.01 6.32
N GLY A 151 -5.19 4.81 6.63
CA GLY A 151 -4.68 3.58 6.03
C GLY A 151 -5.60 2.39 6.25
N ILE A 152 -5.30 1.31 5.56
CA ILE A 152 -5.98 0.04 5.73
C ILE A 152 -4.99 -1.11 5.78
N VAL A 153 -5.33 -2.12 6.56
CA VAL A 153 -4.70 -3.44 6.55
C VAL A 153 -5.70 -4.40 5.96
N SER A 154 -5.36 -5.03 4.86
CA SER A 154 -6.26 -5.95 4.16
C SER A 154 -5.65 -7.34 4.06
N THR A 155 -6.46 -8.35 4.32
CA THR A 155 -6.13 -9.75 4.07
C THR A 155 -6.99 -10.26 2.91
N TYR A 156 -6.32 -10.69 1.86
CA TYR A 156 -6.95 -11.36 0.73
C TYR A 156 -6.92 -12.87 0.91
N ILE A 157 -8.03 -13.53 0.56
CA ILE A 157 -8.16 -15.00 0.58
C ILE A 157 -8.85 -15.43 -0.71
N GLY A 158 -8.19 -16.29 -1.47
CA GLY A 158 -8.76 -16.96 -2.64
C GLY A 158 -9.06 -18.42 -2.32
N THR A 159 -10.34 -18.79 -2.30
CA THR A 159 -10.80 -20.11 -1.86
C THR A 159 -11.94 -20.64 -2.74
N ASN A 160 -12.44 -21.82 -2.45
CA ASN A 160 -13.68 -22.35 -3.04
C ASN A 160 -14.90 -22.06 -2.16
N ILE A 161 -16.09 -22.31 -2.72
CA ILE A 161 -17.36 -22.02 -2.06
C ILE A 161 -17.55 -22.84 -0.75
N GLU A 162 -17.03 -24.04 -0.70
CA GLU A 162 -17.22 -24.94 0.45
C GLU A 162 -16.41 -24.49 1.67
N ASN A 163 -15.32 -23.75 1.45
CA ASN A 163 -14.34 -23.41 2.46
C ASN A 163 -14.38 -21.94 2.91
N TYR A 164 -15.12 -21.05 2.21
CA TYR A 164 -14.98 -19.61 2.41
C TYR A 164 -15.36 -19.16 3.82
N GLU A 165 -16.43 -19.69 4.42
CA GLU A 165 -16.85 -19.31 5.77
C GLU A 165 -15.85 -19.77 6.83
N LYS A 166 -15.33 -21.01 6.68
CA LYS A 166 -14.29 -21.52 7.56
C LYS A 166 -13.00 -20.72 7.45
N ALA A 167 -12.61 -20.32 6.22
CA ALA A 167 -11.44 -19.47 5.98
C ALA A 167 -11.59 -18.09 6.64
N ILE A 168 -12.75 -17.44 6.51
CA ILE A 168 -13.06 -16.18 7.20
C ILE A 168 -12.91 -16.35 8.71
N LYS A 169 -13.57 -17.38 9.27
CA LYS A 169 -13.54 -17.63 10.71
C LYS A 169 -12.11 -17.79 11.23
N LEU A 170 -11.34 -18.69 10.64
CA LEU A 170 -9.95 -18.92 11.07
C LEU A 170 -9.07 -17.67 10.90
N THR A 171 -9.31 -16.86 9.86
CA THR A 171 -8.60 -15.60 9.69
C THR A 171 -8.90 -14.63 10.84
N LEU A 172 -10.16 -14.47 11.18
CA LEU A 172 -10.58 -13.61 12.29
C LEU A 172 -10.05 -14.13 13.63
N ASP A 173 -10.06 -15.44 13.84
CA ASP A 173 -9.49 -16.08 15.03
C ASP A 173 -7.99 -15.80 15.17
N GLU A 174 -7.22 -15.80 14.06
CA GLU A 174 -5.79 -15.46 14.07
C GLU A 174 -5.55 -13.98 14.39
N PHE A 175 -6.34 -13.06 13.84
CA PHE A 175 -6.26 -11.64 14.22
C PHE A 175 -6.61 -11.43 15.70
N GLU A 176 -7.61 -12.15 16.22
CA GLU A 176 -7.96 -12.08 17.63
C GLU A 176 -6.85 -12.63 18.53
N LYS A 177 -6.20 -13.75 18.15
CA LYS A 177 -5.02 -14.27 18.84
C LYS A 177 -3.87 -13.27 18.80
N LEU A 178 -3.63 -12.63 17.65
CA LEU A 178 -2.61 -11.60 17.51
C LEU A 178 -2.88 -10.43 18.46
N ARG A 179 -4.12 -9.97 18.54
CA ARG A 179 -4.54 -8.88 19.42
C ARG A 179 -4.40 -9.23 20.91
N LYS A 180 -4.86 -10.43 21.32
CA LYS A 180 -4.88 -10.86 22.74
C LYS A 180 -3.53 -11.31 23.25
N ASN A 181 -2.81 -12.09 22.45
CA ASN A 181 -1.59 -12.77 22.88
C ASN A 181 -0.33 -12.07 22.38
N GLY A 182 -0.49 -11.11 21.44
CA GLY A 182 0.65 -10.43 20.82
C GLY A 182 1.44 -11.32 19.86
N ILE A 183 2.68 -10.92 19.64
CA ILE A 183 3.69 -11.65 18.87
C ILE A 183 4.80 -12.16 19.81
N THR A 184 5.57 -13.11 19.33
CA THR A 184 6.75 -13.64 20.03
C THR A 184 8.02 -12.94 19.58
N GLU A 185 9.09 -13.01 20.40
CA GLU A 185 10.41 -12.48 20.04
C GLU A 185 10.94 -13.09 18.73
N VAL A 186 10.70 -14.38 18.53
CA VAL A 186 11.12 -15.10 17.29
C VAL A 186 10.39 -14.53 16.07
N GLU A 187 9.08 -14.24 16.16
CA GLU A 187 8.32 -13.63 15.09
C GLU A 187 8.79 -12.20 14.81
N LEU A 188 9.04 -11.42 15.87
CA LEU A 188 9.58 -10.06 15.74
C LEU A 188 10.92 -10.06 15.00
N GLN A 189 11.85 -10.92 15.42
CA GLN A 189 13.17 -10.97 14.80
C GLN A 189 13.11 -11.42 13.32
N LYS A 190 12.26 -12.41 12.99
CA LYS A 190 12.02 -12.81 11.60
C LYS A 190 11.46 -11.68 10.75
N ALA A 191 10.48 -10.95 11.27
CA ALA A 191 9.89 -9.82 10.57
C ALA A 191 10.89 -8.69 10.35
N LYS A 192 11.67 -8.32 11.37
CA LYS A 192 12.75 -7.34 11.26
C LYS A 192 13.79 -7.74 10.20
N ASN A 193 14.25 -8.97 10.22
CA ASN A 193 15.23 -9.47 9.26
C ASN A 193 14.69 -9.41 7.83
N LYS A 194 13.44 -9.81 7.62
CA LYS A 194 12.79 -9.72 6.31
C LYS A 194 12.70 -8.27 5.82
N TYR A 195 12.31 -7.35 6.69
CA TYR A 195 12.21 -5.93 6.36
C TYR A 195 13.58 -5.35 5.98
N LEU A 196 14.60 -5.67 6.77
CA LEU A 196 15.99 -5.26 6.49
C LEU A 196 16.53 -5.87 5.20
N CYS A 197 16.19 -7.12 4.87
CA CYS A 197 16.54 -7.72 3.59
C CYS A 197 15.93 -6.96 2.42
N ASN A 198 14.65 -6.60 2.51
CA ASN A 198 13.98 -5.82 1.47
C ASN A 198 14.63 -4.44 1.30
N LEU A 199 14.97 -3.76 2.39
CA LEU A 199 15.69 -2.48 2.34
C LEU A 199 17.11 -2.62 1.75
N ARG A 200 17.81 -3.72 2.02
CA ARG A 200 19.13 -4.00 1.44
C ARG A 200 19.07 -4.27 -0.06
N TYR A 201 18.03 -4.94 -0.54
CA TYR A 201 17.78 -5.11 -1.98
C TYR A 201 17.60 -3.76 -2.66
N ILE A 202 16.75 -2.92 -2.10
CA ILE A 202 16.56 -1.54 -2.56
C ILE A 202 17.92 -0.82 -2.59
N ARG A 203 18.69 -0.88 -1.52
CA ARG A 203 20.03 -0.24 -1.46
C ARG A 203 21.02 -0.75 -2.50
N TYR A 204 21.06 -2.05 -2.77
CA TYR A 204 21.96 -2.64 -3.77
C TYR A 204 21.65 -2.14 -5.18
N ASP A 205 20.38 -2.05 -5.53
CA ASP A 205 19.96 -1.45 -6.80
C ASP A 205 20.29 0.05 -6.83
N LEU A 206 20.26 0.73 -5.69
CA LEU A 206 20.55 2.15 -5.51
C LEU A 206 22.03 2.52 -5.71
N GLU A 207 22.94 1.71 -5.19
CA GLU A 207 24.40 1.98 -5.28
C GLU A 207 24.94 1.92 -6.73
N ASN A 208 24.15 1.38 -7.67
CA ASN A 208 24.49 1.27 -9.08
C ASN A 208 23.93 2.39 -9.97
N ILE A 209 23.17 3.33 -9.41
CA ILE A 209 22.57 4.44 -10.16
C ILE A 209 23.30 5.74 -9.84
N LYS A 210 23.79 6.41 -10.90
CA LYS A 210 24.44 7.71 -10.82
C LYS A 210 23.41 8.84 -10.79
N GLU A 211 23.82 10.02 -10.43
CA GLU A 211 23.05 11.24 -10.20
C GLU A 211 21.90 11.51 -11.19
N ILE A 212 20.82 12.10 -10.68
CA ILE A 212 19.65 12.52 -11.45
C ILE A 212 19.53 14.04 -11.38
N ARG A 213 19.30 14.71 -12.52
CA ARG A 213 19.14 16.16 -12.60
C ARG A 213 17.68 16.54 -12.86
N ILE A 214 17.15 17.42 -12.02
CA ILE A 214 15.85 18.05 -12.20
C ILE A 214 16.02 19.56 -11.94
N ASP A 215 15.56 20.40 -12.86
CA ASP A 215 15.63 21.88 -12.75
C ASP A 215 17.03 22.42 -12.40
N SER A 216 18.08 22.02 -13.13
CA SER A 216 19.48 22.38 -12.87
C SER A 216 20.02 22.03 -11.47
N LYS A 217 19.29 21.28 -10.66
CA LYS A 217 19.77 20.70 -9.41
C LYS A 217 20.09 19.24 -9.61
N PHE A 218 21.20 18.80 -9.03
CA PHE A 218 21.55 17.40 -8.97
C PHE A 218 20.85 16.76 -7.79
N TYR A 219 20.18 15.66 -8.03
CA TYR A 219 19.61 14.80 -7.00
C TYR A 219 20.33 13.47 -7.06
N THR A 220 20.71 12.95 -5.92
CA THR A 220 21.20 11.58 -5.83
C THR A 220 20.04 10.62 -6.00
N TYR A 221 20.33 9.36 -6.27
CA TYR A 221 19.30 8.33 -6.33
C TYR A 221 18.48 8.24 -5.03
N ASP A 222 19.08 8.55 -3.92
CA ASP A 222 18.42 8.65 -2.62
C ASP A 222 17.29 9.70 -2.66
N ASP A 223 17.50 10.84 -3.30
CA ASP A 223 16.50 11.89 -3.49
C ASP A 223 15.32 11.43 -4.38
N PHE A 224 15.55 10.48 -5.29
CA PHE A 224 14.53 9.94 -6.19
C PHE A 224 13.45 9.12 -5.50
N PHE A 225 13.81 8.22 -4.62
CA PHE A 225 12.85 7.39 -3.91
C PHE A 225 11.90 8.22 -3.03
N ILE A 226 12.35 9.36 -2.57
CA ILE A 226 11.50 10.33 -1.84
C ILE A 226 10.65 11.17 -2.79
N GLY A 227 11.16 11.54 -3.94
CA GLY A 227 10.39 12.28 -4.94
C GLY A 227 9.10 11.57 -5.32
N LEU A 228 9.09 10.24 -5.34
CA LEU A 228 7.88 9.43 -5.52
C LEU A 228 6.93 9.45 -4.32
N SER A 229 7.42 9.72 -3.13
CA SER A 229 6.61 9.64 -1.92
C SER A 229 6.30 10.99 -1.26
N THR A 230 7.20 11.99 -1.28
CA THR A 230 7.00 13.19 -0.46
C THR A 230 7.63 14.49 -0.97
N PHE A 231 8.38 14.58 -2.06
CA PHE A 231 9.18 15.75 -2.43
C PHE A 231 10.17 16.22 -1.33
N SER A 232 10.71 15.29 -0.58
CA SER A 232 11.66 15.58 0.50
C SER A 232 13.09 15.31 0.04
N THR A 233 14.01 16.20 0.39
CA THR A 233 15.45 16.17 0.01
C THR A 233 16.30 15.32 0.96
N GLU A 234 15.70 14.42 1.74
CA GLU A 234 16.37 13.76 2.88
C GLU A 234 16.23 12.22 2.89
N LEU A 235 16.55 11.53 1.78
CA LEU A 235 16.37 10.08 1.73
C LEU A 235 17.40 9.24 2.50
N PRO A 236 18.67 9.58 2.53
CA PRO A 236 19.60 8.84 3.38
C PRO A 236 19.13 8.83 4.82
N SER A 237 18.57 9.96 5.28
CA SER A 237 17.97 10.06 6.60
C SER A 237 16.74 9.18 6.77
N TYR A 238 15.87 9.06 5.77
CA TYR A 238 14.64 8.27 5.86
C TYR A 238 14.92 6.76 5.97
N ILE A 239 15.79 6.20 5.13
CA ILE A 239 16.16 4.77 5.23
C ILE A 239 16.91 4.51 6.54
N VAL A 240 17.82 5.40 6.92
CA VAL A 240 18.54 5.31 8.20
C VAL A 240 17.54 5.39 9.36
N GLU A 241 16.57 6.29 9.30
CA GLU A 241 15.52 6.43 10.30
C GLU A 241 14.64 5.17 10.40
N ILE A 242 14.27 4.56 9.26
CA ILE A 242 13.52 3.30 9.26
C ILE A 242 14.35 2.18 9.90
N ILE A 243 15.62 2.03 9.52
CA ILE A 243 16.51 1.01 10.09
C ILE A 243 16.68 1.23 11.59
N ASP A 244 16.90 2.46 12.00
CA ASP A 244 17.05 2.83 13.41
C ASP A 244 15.75 2.56 14.20
N THR A 245 14.60 2.92 13.62
CA THR A 245 13.28 2.63 14.20
C THR A 245 13.05 1.13 14.33
N LEU A 246 13.37 0.35 13.29
CA LEU A 246 13.30 -1.12 13.35
C LEU A 246 14.16 -1.71 14.45
N ASN A 247 15.41 -1.22 14.57
CA ASN A 247 16.34 -1.71 15.58
C ASN A 247 15.87 -1.37 17.00
N LYS A 248 15.31 -0.18 17.20
CA LYS A 248 14.78 0.29 18.47
C LYS A 248 13.43 -0.32 18.86
N THR A 249 12.68 -0.85 17.91
CA THR A 249 11.38 -1.45 18.14
C THR A 249 11.50 -2.67 19.07
N LYS A 250 10.79 -2.66 20.18
CA LYS A 250 10.76 -3.72 21.19
C LYS A 250 9.49 -4.55 21.06
N LEU A 251 9.53 -5.76 21.60
CA LEU A 251 8.39 -6.67 21.62
C LEU A 251 7.20 -6.06 22.37
N GLU A 252 7.45 -5.39 23.47
CA GLU A 252 6.45 -4.74 24.31
C GLU A 252 5.71 -3.66 23.55
N ASP A 253 6.42 -2.85 22.75
CA ASP A 253 5.86 -1.73 21.98
C ASP A 253 4.83 -2.24 20.96
N ILE A 254 5.19 -3.32 20.24
CA ILE A 254 4.28 -3.93 19.26
C ILE A 254 3.11 -4.61 19.95
N ASN A 255 3.36 -5.35 21.02
CA ASN A 255 2.28 -6.03 21.73
C ASN A 255 1.30 -5.04 22.36
N GLU A 256 1.76 -3.89 22.84
CA GLU A 256 0.88 -2.83 23.30
C GLU A 256 0.08 -2.21 22.15
N PHE A 257 0.73 -1.91 21.03
CA PHE A 257 0.06 -1.44 19.81
C PHE A 257 -1.05 -2.38 19.36
N LEU A 258 -0.81 -3.69 19.37
CA LEU A 258 -1.75 -4.70 18.91
C LEU A 258 -3.03 -4.79 19.75
N LYS A 259 -2.98 -4.47 21.03
CA LYS A 259 -4.16 -4.56 21.93
C LYS A 259 -5.37 -3.75 21.45
N THR A 260 -5.12 -2.64 20.76
CA THR A 260 -6.14 -1.70 20.27
C THR A 260 -6.45 -1.84 18.79
N ARG A 261 -5.76 -2.73 18.07
CA ARG A 261 -5.89 -2.89 16.63
C ARG A 261 -6.79 -4.06 16.24
N TYR A 262 -7.21 -4.07 14.99
CA TYR A 262 -7.96 -5.18 14.37
C TYR A 262 -9.29 -5.50 15.09
N THR A 263 -9.95 -4.50 15.66
CA THR A 263 -11.24 -4.64 16.37
C THR A 263 -12.41 -4.53 15.40
N GLU A 264 -12.44 -3.46 14.62
CA GLU A 264 -13.49 -3.18 13.64
C GLU A 264 -13.03 -3.60 12.26
N LYS A 265 -13.91 -4.26 11.51
CA LYS A 265 -13.56 -4.86 10.24
C LYS A 265 -14.58 -4.59 9.16
N ASN A 266 -14.10 -4.61 7.92
CA ASN A 266 -14.93 -4.71 6.72
C ASN A 266 -14.63 -6.04 6.04
N ILE A 267 -15.67 -6.78 5.64
CA ILE A 267 -15.54 -8.04 4.93
C ILE A 267 -16.23 -7.90 3.58
N THR A 268 -15.50 -8.06 2.51
CA THR A 268 -16.05 -8.10 1.15
C THR A 268 -15.85 -9.49 0.58
N ILE A 269 -16.91 -10.09 0.08
CA ILE A 269 -16.93 -11.43 -0.49
C ILE A 269 -17.48 -11.35 -1.91
N LEU A 270 -16.70 -11.85 -2.88
CA LEU A 270 -17.09 -11.92 -4.29
C LEU A 270 -16.98 -13.36 -4.77
N GLY A 271 -18.06 -13.92 -5.26
CA GLY A 271 -18.07 -15.29 -5.78
C GLY A 271 -19.48 -15.81 -6.08
N ASN A 272 -19.57 -17.06 -6.54
CA ASN A 272 -20.84 -17.74 -6.71
C ASN A 272 -21.35 -18.27 -5.37
N ILE A 273 -21.78 -17.36 -4.50
CA ILE A 273 -22.26 -17.63 -3.14
C ILE A 273 -23.77 -17.48 -3.10
N GLU A 274 -24.50 -18.52 -2.68
CA GLU A 274 -25.94 -18.46 -2.53
C GLU A 274 -26.35 -17.49 -1.40
N GLY A 275 -27.39 -16.68 -1.64
CA GLY A 275 -27.97 -15.76 -0.65
C GLY A 275 -27.36 -14.36 -0.57
N GLY A 276 -26.45 -14.00 -1.48
CA GLY A 276 -25.97 -12.63 -1.63
C GLY A 276 -27.04 -11.71 -2.20
N LYS A 277 -27.24 -10.52 -1.60
CA LYS A 277 -28.05 -9.48 -2.22
C LYS A 277 -27.23 -8.83 -3.35
N ASN A 278 -27.78 -8.83 -4.57
CA ASN A 278 -27.30 -7.94 -5.62
C ASN A 278 -27.53 -6.50 -5.15
N VAL A 279 -26.46 -5.76 -4.96
CA VAL A 279 -26.49 -4.33 -4.61
C VAL A 279 -26.04 -3.52 -5.83
#